data_26b71db4c4edd0fed13b0401caab2d20
#
_entry.id   26b71db4c4edd0fed13b0401caab2d20
#
_cell.length_a   1.000
_cell.length_b   1.000
_cell.length_c   1.000
_cell.angle_alpha   90.00
_cell.angle_beta   90.00
_cell.angle_gamma   90.00
#
_symmetry.space_group_name_H-M   'P 1'
#
loop_
_entity.id
_entity.type
_entity.pdbx_description
1 polymer ?
#
loop_
_entity_poly.entity_id
_entity_poly.type
_entity_poly.pdbx_seq_one_letter_code
_entity_poly.pdbx_strand_id
1 'polypeptide(L)'
;MARNKFDVDEELDTKFDFKQLKRMLGYLKPFKFKVAGTVLLMLAASVLALIGPYLVAIAIDQKIPKKDIGGLVFLGAIYAAILVINTICMKYRIRTMSYIGQSVIHNIRKDLFEHLQKLPFTFYDSRPHGKILVRVVNYVNSLSDLLSNGIIGLITDMFTIVAIIGFMLFLSVKLTLVCMAGLPLLIAAIMLIKNAQRKAWQKVSRKQANLNAYIHESICGIKVTQSFSREDENLKIFRGQSWEYRMSWMKAVKVQFLLWPIIDIISVAGVVSVFIAGVSWMGQDGITIGIIIAFMSYIWRFWEPISNLGNFYNSIINAIAYLERIFETVDEKPLVANLPGAFDIPSIQGKVEFKDVNFSYEKGERILNEVNFKVNPGETIALVGSTGAGKTTVVNLISRFYDIESGCVMIDDVDIRKVTLESLRKQMGIMLQDTFIFSGTIMDNIKYSRLDATDEQAIMAAKAVKAHEFIIGLKDGYQTEVNERGSRLSVGQRQLISFARALLADPRILILDEATSSIDTKTELALQEGLERLLKGRTSFIIAHRLSTIKNASRIMYIDDGRIIEQGTHEELLKNKGAYWKLYTAQYQLLEAI
;
A
#
# COMPACT_ATOMS: atom_id res chain seq x y z
N MET A 1 -19.53 9.44 -13.45
CA MET A 1 -18.61 9.45 -12.28
C MET A 1 -18.90 8.21 -11.46
N ALA A 2 -18.00 7.25 -11.49
CA ALA A 2 -18.11 6.07 -10.64
C ALA A 2 -18.14 6.54 -9.17
N ARG A 3 -19.25 6.31 -8.49
CA ARG A 3 -19.44 6.64 -7.09
C ARG A 3 -18.41 5.83 -6.31
N ASN A 4 -17.37 6.47 -5.76
CA ASN A 4 -16.44 5.82 -4.86
C ASN A 4 -17.25 5.12 -3.77
N LYS A 5 -17.40 3.80 -3.88
CA LYS A 5 -18.00 2.97 -2.85
C LYS A 5 -17.01 2.93 -1.69
N PHE A 6 -17.11 3.90 -0.78
CA PHE A 6 -16.35 3.93 0.46
C PHE A 6 -16.67 2.75 1.40
N ASP A 7 -17.77 2.05 1.15
CA ASP A 7 -18.27 0.92 1.94
C ASP A 7 -17.73 -0.46 1.53
N VAL A 8 -16.73 -0.52 0.64
CA VAL A 8 -16.06 -1.78 0.29
C VAL A 8 -14.89 -2.06 1.23
N ASP A 9 -15.04 -1.82 2.52
CA ASP A 9 -14.34 -2.60 3.51
C ASP A 9 -15.22 -3.80 3.83
N GLU A 10 -15.10 -4.79 2.96
CA GLU A 10 -15.65 -6.12 3.13
C GLU A 10 -15.37 -6.57 4.55
N GLU A 11 -16.41 -6.95 5.24
CA GLU A 11 -16.29 -7.69 6.48
C GLU A 11 -15.29 -8.80 6.26
N LEU A 12 -14.33 -8.92 7.19
CA LEU A 12 -13.31 -9.98 7.20
C LEU A 12 -14.00 -11.34 7.50
N ASP A 13 -14.90 -11.75 6.64
CA ASP A 13 -15.52 -13.08 6.65
C ASP A 13 -14.69 -14.04 5.80
N THR A 14 -13.36 -13.93 5.92
CA THR A 14 -12.44 -14.79 5.21
C THR A 14 -12.41 -16.16 5.87
N LYS A 15 -12.93 -17.15 5.18
CA LYS A 15 -12.58 -18.56 5.45
C LYS A 15 -11.05 -18.65 5.39
N PHE A 16 -10.45 -19.28 6.39
CA PHE A 16 -9.01 -19.49 6.50
C PHE A 16 -8.44 -20.05 5.19
N ASP A 17 -7.79 -19.19 4.38
CA ASP A 17 -7.10 -19.64 3.16
C ASP A 17 -5.59 -19.75 3.42
N PHE A 18 -5.16 -20.98 3.68
CA PHE A 18 -3.73 -21.31 3.84
C PHE A 18 -2.93 -21.15 2.54
N LYS A 19 -3.57 -20.96 1.38
CA LYS A 19 -2.88 -20.81 0.10
C LYS A 19 -2.01 -19.54 0.09
N GLN A 20 -2.52 -18.43 0.62
CA GLN A 20 -1.77 -17.17 0.69
C GLN A 20 -0.57 -17.26 1.65
N LEU A 21 -0.75 -17.95 2.78
CA LEU A 21 0.35 -18.21 3.72
C LEU A 21 1.44 -19.07 3.06
N LYS A 22 1.06 -20.13 2.33
CA LYS A 22 2.00 -20.98 1.57
C LYS A 22 2.78 -20.17 0.54
N ARG A 23 2.12 -19.23 -0.14
CA ARG A 23 2.75 -18.33 -1.11
C ARG A 23 3.77 -17.41 -0.44
N MET A 24 3.43 -16.82 0.70
CA MET A 24 4.36 -16.02 1.50
C MET A 24 5.57 -16.86 1.96
N LEU A 25 5.35 -18.10 2.43
CA LEU A 25 6.43 -19.01 2.79
C LEU A 25 7.37 -19.32 1.60
N GLY A 26 6.89 -19.17 0.36
CA GLY A 26 7.72 -19.26 -0.85
C GLY A 26 8.87 -18.26 -0.85
N TYR A 27 8.66 -17.06 -0.31
CA TYR A 27 9.72 -16.04 -0.18
C TYR A 27 10.80 -16.39 0.84
N LEU A 28 10.56 -17.38 1.72
CA LEU A 28 11.58 -17.91 2.65
C LEU A 28 12.52 -18.92 1.99
N LYS A 29 12.21 -19.45 0.80
CA LYS A 29 13.04 -20.47 0.11
C LYS A 29 14.52 -20.10 -0.02
N PRO A 30 14.91 -18.85 -0.35
CA PRO A 30 16.32 -18.45 -0.43
C PRO A 30 17.04 -18.55 0.91
N PHE A 31 16.30 -18.46 2.03
CA PHE A 31 16.82 -18.43 3.39
C PHE A 31 16.68 -19.76 4.14
N LYS A 32 16.24 -20.84 3.47
CA LYS A 32 15.89 -22.13 4.09
C LYS A 32 16.96 -22.68 5.04
N PHE A 33 18.24 -22.59 4.69
CA PHE A 33 19.34 -23.09 5.54
C PHE A 33 19.56 -22.21 6.78
N LYS A 34 19.44 -20.87 6.64
CA LYS A 34 19.53 -19.96 7.79
C LYS A 34 18.35 -20.16 8.74
N VAL A 35 17.14 -20.34 8.20
CA VAL A 35 15.93 -20.64 8.99
C VAL A 35 16.10 -21.97 9.73
N ALA A 36 16.46 -23.05 9.02
CA ALA A 36 16.67 -24.36 9.62
C ALA A 36 17.75 -24.34 10.72
N GLY A 37 18.89 -23.69 10.44
CA GLY A 37 19.96 -23.55 11.45
C GLY A 37 19.51 -22.77 12.68
N THR A 38 18.73 -21.70 12.50
CA THR A 38 18.19 -20.93 13.61
C THR A 38 17.17 -21.74 14.42
N VAL A 39 16.30 -22.51 13.77
CA VAL A 39 15.34 -23.39 14.45
C VAL A 39 16.09 -24.44 15.27
N LEU A 40 17.06 -25.15 14.68
CA LEU A 40 17.86 -26.15 15.40
C LEU A 40 18.58 -25.56 16.60
N LEU A 41 19.18 -24.39 16.43
CA LEU A 41 19.86 -23.68 17.52
C LEU A 41 18.89 -23.33 18.64
N MET A 42 17.67 -22.89 18.33
CA MET A 42 16.65 -22.57 19.32
C MET A 42 16.12 -23.80 20.04
N LEU A 43 15.92 -24.92 19.31
CA LEU A 43 15.52 -26.18 19.92
C LEU A 43 16.60 -26.67 20.93
N ALA A 44 17.87 -26.60 20.54
CA ALA A 44 18.98 -26.92 21.44
C ALA A 44 19.04 -25.98 22.66
N ALA A 45 18.84 -24.66 22.45
CA ALA A 45 18.79 -23.68 23.53
C ALA A 45 17.62 -23.95 24.50
N SER A 46 16.44 -24.32 23.96
CA SER A 46 15.28 -24.68 24.80
C SER A 46 15.59 -25.90 25.70
N VAL A 47 16.21 -26.94 25.16
CA VAL A 47 16.63 -28.10 25.97
C VAL A 47 17.64 -27.70 27.05
N LEU A 48 18.67 -26.92 26.69
CA LEU A 48 19.66 -26.40 27.62
C LEU A 48 19.03 -25.60 28.77
N ALA A 49 18.02 -24.76 28.44
CA ALA A 49 17.30 -23.97 29.43
C ALA A 49 16.55 -24.84 30.46
N LEU A 50 16.06 -26.03 30.02
CA LEU A 50 15.35 -26.96 30.90
C LEU A 50 16.27 -27.76 31.83
N ILE A 51 17.57 -27.82 31.55
CA ILE A 51 18.56 -28.42 32.45
C ILE A 51 18.73 -27.59 33.73
N GLY A 52 18.51 -26.25 33.66
CA GLY A 52 18.72 -25.37 34.82
C GLY A 52 17.99 -25.79 36.10
N PRO A 53 16.65 -25.98 36.09
CA PRO A 53 15.90 -26.46 37.24
C PRO A 53 16.39 -27.82 37.76
N TYR A 54 16.83 -28.71 36.88
CA TYR A 54 17.39 -30.02 37.27
C TYR A 54 18.73 -29.86 37.98
N LEU A 55 19.60 -28.95 37.54
CA LEU A 55 20.85 -28.64 38.26
C LEU A 55 20.59 -28.11 39.68
N VAL A 56 19.55 -27.29 39.83
CA VAL A 56 19.11 -26.80 41.14
C VAL A 56 18.64 -27.95 42.01
N ALA A 57 17.90 -28.92 41.47
CA ALA A 57 17.50 -30.13 42.22
C ALA A 57 18.71 -30.92 42.71
N ILE A 58 19.72 -31.19 41.86
CA ILE A 58 20.95 -31.87 42.24
C ILE A 58 21.70 -31.09 43.33
N ALA A 59 21.76 -29.76 43.23
CA ALA A 59 22.42 -28.95 44.25
C ALA A 59 21.75 -29.11 45.62
N ILE A 60 20.42 -29.09 45.68
CA ILE A 60 19.64 -29.19 46.90
C ILE A 60 19.73 -30.61 47.49
N ASP A 61 19.57 -31.64 46.66
CA ASP A 61 19.47 -33.02 47.15
C ASP A 61 20.82 -33.67 47.44
N GLN A 62 21.87 -33.30 46.72
CA GLN A 62 23.15 -34.02 46.79
C GLN A 62 24.32 -33.21 47.35
N LYS A 63 24.37 -31.89 47.04
CA LYS A 63 25.55 -31.08 47.38
C LYS A 63 25.40 -30.33 48.71
N ILE A 64 24.21 -29.74 48.95
CA ILE A 64 23.95 -29.01 50.21
C ILE A 64 24.02 -29.94 51.44
N PRO A 65 23.39 -31.14 51.46
CA PRO A 65 23.46 -32.00 52.60
C PRO A 65 24.89 -32.48 52.94
N LYS A 66 25.71 -32.63 51.89
CA LYS A 66 27.12 -33.04 52.02
C LYS A 66 28.06 -31.86 52.29
N LYS A 67 27.57 -30.63 52.37
CA LYS A 67 28.38 -29.40 52.51
C LYS A 67 29.50 -29.30 51.47
N ASP A 68 29.26 -29.85 50.26
CA ASP A 68 30.22 -29.86 49.15
C ASP A 68 30.20 -28.50 48.43
N ILE A 69 30.96 -27.53 48.97
CA ILE A 69 31.07 -26.17 48.42
C ILE A 69 31.67 -26.18 47.01
N GLY A 70 32.68 -27.04 46.76
CA GLY A 70 33.30 -27.16 45.43
C GLY A 70 32.31 -27.64 44.38
N GLY A 71 31.50 -28.64 44.72
CA GLY A 71 30.43 -29.12 43.85
C GLY A 71 29.33 -28.08 43.60
N LEU A 72 28.99 -27.26 44.59
CA LEU A 72 28.02 -26.14 44.40
C LEU A 72 28.57 -25.07 43.46
N VAL A 73 29.83 -24.67 43.63
CA VAL A 73 30.48 -23.70 42.74
C VAL A 73 30.52 -24.22 41.29
N PHE A 74 30.84 -25.50 41.10
CA PHE A 74 30.87 -26.15 39.80
C PHE A 74 29.47 -26.17 39.13
N LEU A 75 28.41 -26.55 39.85
CA LEU A 75 27.03 -26.51 39.35
C LEU A 75 26.59 -25.07 39.02
N GLY A 76 26.98 -24.11 39.87
CA GLY A 76 26.74 -22.69 39.63
C GLY A 76 27.41 -22.17 38.34
N ALA A 77 28.68 -22.60 38.12
CA ALA A 77 29.41 -22.24 36.90
C ALA A 77 28.76 -22.85 35.64
N ILE A 78 28.31 -24.10 35.69
CA ILE A 78 27.56 -24.75 34.60
C ILE A 78 26.25 -23.97 34.33
N TYR A 79 25.50 -23.64 35.37
CA TYR A 79 24.25 -22.89 35.23
C TYR A 79 24.47 -21.50 34.60
N ALA A 80 25.51 -20.80 35.08
CA ALA A 80 25.92 -19.50 34.48
C ALA A 80 26.31 -19.65 32.99
N ALA A 81 27.09 -20.71 32.66
CA ALA A 81 27.44 -21.00 31.27
C ALA A 81 26.21 -21.25 30.39
N ILE A 82 25.21 -22.00 30.87
CA ILE A 82 23.93 -22.22 30.18
C ILE A 82 23.21 -20.91 29.93
N LEU A 83 23.15 -20.00 30.89
CA LEU A 83 22.52 -18.68 30.73
C LEU A 83 23.23 -17.83 29.67
N VAL A 84 24.56 -17.82 29.67
CA VAL A 84 25.36 -17.11 28.66
C VAL A 84 25.12 -17.69 27.27
N ILE A 85 25.17 -19.02 27.12
CA ILE A 85 24.90 -19.70 25.84
C ILE A 85 23.47 -19.34 25.34
N ASN A 86 22.47 -19.42 26.21
CA ASN A 86 21.08 -19.05 25.85
C ASN A 86 20.98 -17.61 25.37
N THR A 87 21.64 -16.67 26.04
CA THR A 87 21.67 -15.26 25.67
C THR A 87 22.27 -15.06 24.27
N ILE A 88 23.39 -15.76 23.99
CA ILE A 88 24.06 -15.73 22.69
C ILE A 88 23.13 -16.30 21.59
N CYS A 89 22.50 -17.45 21.87
CA CYS A 89 21.54 -18.08 20.96
C CYS A 89 20.36 -17.16 20.68
N MET A 90 19.81 -16.50 21.68
CA MET A 90 18.71 -15.54 21.54
C MET A 90 19.13 -14.33 20.70
N LYS A 91 20.32 -13.77 20.95
CA LYS A 91 20.88 -12.67 20.14
C LYS A 91 21.00 -13.08 18.66
N TYR A 92 21.55 -14.27 18.41
CA TYR A 92 21.67 -14.79 17.04
C TYR A 92 20.31 -14.97 16.36
N ARG A 93 19.33 -15.54 17.08
CA ARG A 93 17.95 -15.68 16.60
C ARG A 93 17.38 -14.34 16.17
N ILE A 94 17.36 -13.37 17.08
CA ILE A 94 16.75 -12.05 16.83
C ILE A 94 17.40 -11.42 15.59
N ARG A 95 18.74 -11.41 15.54
CA ARG A 95 19.45 -10.82 14.40
C ARG A 95 19.13 -11.51 13.08
N THR A 96 19.19 -12.84 13.07
CA THR A 96 18.97 -13.62 11.83
C THR A 96 17.51 -13.51 11.35
N MET A 97 16.56 -13.60 12.29
CA MET A 97 15.14 -13.54 11.95
C MET A 97 14.69 -12.14 11.52
N SER A 98 15.18 -11.09 12.17
CA SER A 98 14.92 -9.72 11.72
C SER A 98 15.49 -9.48 10.32
N TYR A 99 16.70 -9.96 10.04
CA TYR A 99 17.29 -9.87 8.69
C TYR A 99 16.43 -10.60 7.65
N ILE A 100 16.03 -11.83 7.93
CA ILE A 100 15.20 -12.63 7.01
C ILE A 100 13.83 -11.96 6.83
N GLY A 101 13.18 -11.57 7.93
CA GLY A 101 11.88 -10.90 7.88
C GLY A 101 11.90 -9.64 7.03
N GLN A 102 12.89 -8.76 7.24
CA GLN A 102 13.02 -7.53 6.45
C GLN A 102 13.38 -7.81 4.98
N SER A 103 14.17 -8.86 4.69
CA SER A 103 14.48 -9.25 3.32
C SER A 103 13.23 -9.77 2.58
N VAL A 104 12.39 -10.56 3.23
CA VAL A 104 11.13 -11.03 2.66
C VAL A 104 10.17 -9.85 2.40
N ILE A 105 10.05 -8.93 3.35
CA ILE A 105 9.25 -7.71 3.20
C ILE A 105 9.73 -6.87 2.04
N HIS A 106 11.05 -6.67 1.92
CA HIS A 106 11.64 -5.95 0.79
C HIS A 106 11.25 -6.60 -0.54
N ASN A 107 11.36 -7.92 -0.67
CA ASN A 107 11.01 -8.62 -1.89
C ASN A 107 9.51 -8.53 -2.22
N ILE A 108 8.63 -8.73 -1.23
CA ILE A 108 7.18 -8.58 -1.43
C ILE A 108 6.84 -7.16 -1.87
N ARG A 109 7.44 -6.14 -1.23
CA ARG A 109 7.22 -4.72 -1.59
C ARG A 109 7.73 -4.41 -2.98
N LYS A 110 8.90 -4.95 -3.35
CA LYS A 110 9.47 -4.80 -4.68
C LYS A 110 8.54 -5.39 -5.73
N ASP A 111 8.13 -6.66 -5.58
CA ASP A 111 7.24 -7.34 -6.53
C ASP A 111 5.91 -6.60 -6.67
N LEU A 112 5.34 -6.15 -5.54
CA LEU A 112 4.10 -5.39 -5.53
C LEU A 112 4.26 -4.04 -6.25
N PHE A 113 5.36 -3.31 -5.99
CA PHE A 113 5.61 -2.02 -6.62
C PHE A 113 5.88 -2.16 -8.12
N GLU A 114 6.68 -3.14 -8.52
CA GLU A 114 6.93 -3.45 -9.95
C GLU A 114 5.62 -3.82 -10.67
N HIS A 115 4.74 -4.56 -10.00
CA HIS A 115 3.45 -4.92 -10.58
C HIS A 115 2.52 -3.71 -10.70
N LEU A 116 2.45 -2.86 -9.68
CA LEU A 116 1.68 -1.61 -9.72
C LEU A 116 2.08 -0.73 -10.91
N GLN A 117 3.37 -0.63 -11.26
CA GLN A 117 3.81 0.14 -12.43
C GLN A 117 3.27 -0.38 -13.77
N LYS A 118 2.78 -1.63 -13.80
CA LYS A 118 2.26 -2.29 -15.02
C LYS A 118 0.73 -2.29 -15.08
N LEU A 119 0.05 -1.92 -14.00
CA LEU A 119 -1.41 -1.92 -13.95
C LEU A 119 -2.00 -0.77 -14.77
N PRO A 120 -3.15 -0.99 -15.43
CA PRO A 120 -3.83 0.02 -16.24
C PRO A 120 -4.48 1.11 -15.39
N PHE A 121 -4.84 2.22 -16.02
CA PHE A 121 -5.51 3.34 -15.35
C PHE A 121 -6.85 2.95 -14.72
N THR A 122 -7.57 1.98 -15.29
CA THR A 122 -8.81 1.43 -14.70
C THR A 122 -8.64 0.98 -13.25
N PHE A 123 -7.46 0.45 -12.91
CA PHE A 123 -7.14 0.05 -11.54
C PHE A 123 -7.05 1.25 -10.60
N TYR A 124 -6.42 2.33 -11.05
CA TYR A 124 -6.21 3.56 -10.26
C TYR A 124 -7.47 4.41 -10.15
N ASP A 125 -8.27 4.48 -11.21
CA ASP A 125 -9.52 5.24 -11.24
C ASP A 125 -10.61 4.60 -10.36
N SER A 126 -10.62 3.27 -10.28
CA SER A 126 -11.61 2.53 -9.48
C SER A 126 -11.28 2.46 -7.99
N ARG A 127 -10.05 2.83 -7.57
CA ARG A 127 -9.56 2.67 -6.19
C ARG A 127 -8.94 3.95 -5.64
N PRO A 128 -9.31 4.38 -4.43
CA PRO A 128 -8.67 5.52 -3.77
C PRO A 128 -7.16 5.28 -3.58
N HIS A 129 -6.33 6.26 -3.94
CA HIS A 129 -4.86 6.17 -3.83
C HIS A 129 -4.38 5.82 -2.41
N GLY A 130 -5.08 6.32 -1.38
CA GLY A 130 -4.78 5.98 0.01
C GLY A 130 -4.91 4.48 0.32
N LYS A 131 -5.88 3.76 -0.28
CA LYS A 131 -6.01 2.31 -0.11
C LYS A 131 -4.84 1.55 -0.75
N ILE A 132 -4.36 2.00 -1.91
CA ILE A 132 -3.19 1.42 -2.58
C ILE A 132 -1.94 1.61 -1.70
N LEU A 133 -1.74 2.82 -1.15
CA LEU A 133 -0.62 3.12 -0.26
C LEU A 133 -0.63 2.24 0.99
N VAL A 134 -1.79 2.04 1.62
CA VAL A 134 -1.96 1.16 2.79
C VAL A 134 -1.54 -0.27 2.47
N ARG A 135 -1.86 -0.80 1.28
CA ARG A 135 -1.45 -2.15 0.84
C ARG A 135 0.07 -2.27 0.72
N VAL A 136 0.74 -1.27 0.12
CA VAL A 136 2.19 -1.30 -0.13
C VAL A 136 3.01 -1.08 1.15
N VAL A 137 2.52 -0.22 2.04
CA VAL A 137 3.28 0.19 3.24
C VAL A 137 2.80 -0.58 4.47
N ASN A 138 1.54 -0.39 4.87
CA ASN A 138 1.07 -0.86 6.17
C ASN A 138 0.87 -2.38 6.21
N TYR A 139 0.18 -2.97 5.22
CA TYR A 139 -0.06 -4.41 5.22
C TYR A 139 1.24 -5.20 5.09
N VAL A 140 2.16 -4.75 4.23
CA VAL A 140 3.47 -5.40 4.08
C VAL A 140 4.29 -5.28 5.37
N ASN A 141 4.30 -4.11 6.03
CA ASN A 141 4.99 -3.94 7.32
C ASN A 141 4.41 -4.84 8.41
N SER A 142 3.09 -5.00 8.45
CA SER A 142 2.42 -5.85 9.46
C SER A 142 2.78 -7.33 9.36
N LEU A 143 3.32 -7.77 8.22
CA LEU A 143 3.84 -9.14 8.08
C LEU A 143 5.20 -9.36 8.77
N SER A 144 5.91 -8.27 9.13
CA SER A 144 7.24 -8.35 9.77
C SER A 144 7.22 -9.17 11.05
N ASP A 145 6.24 -8.91 11.91
CA ASP A 145 6.15 -9.56 13.22
C ASP A 145 5.85 -11.05 13.09
N LEU A 146 4.99 -11.43 12.13
CA LEU A 146 4.71 -12.83 11.85
C LEU A 146 5.95 -13.57 11.35
N LEU A 147 6.73 -12.96 10.46
CA LEU A 147 7.94 -13.57 9.88
C LEU A 147 9.10 -13.61 10.86
N SER A 148 9.29 -12.54 11.65
CA SER A 148 10.44 -12.41 12.55
C SER A 148 10.29 -13.21 13.83
N ASN A 149 9.11 -13.21 14.43
CA ASN A 149 8.84 -13.80 15.74
C ASN A 149 7.76 -14.90 15.71
N GLY A 150 6.82 -14.83 14.77
CA GLY A 150 5.63 -15.65 14.79
C GLY A 150 5.89 -17.13 14.50
N ILE A 151 6.31 -17.47 13.27
CA ILE A 151 6.37 -18.86 12.80
C ILE A 151 7.43 -19.68 13.57
N ILE A 152 8.61 -19.08 13.80
CA ILE A 152 9.69 -19.76 14.52
C ILE A 152 9.41 -19.80 16.00
N GLY A 153 8.81 -18.74 16.56
CA GLY A 153 8.30 -18.74 17.93
C GLY A 153 7.33 -19.91 18.15
N LEU A 154 6.35 -20.09 17.25
CA LEU A 154 5.41 -21.21 17.31
C LEU A 154 6.12 -22.57 17.38
N ILE A 155 7.08 -22.83 16.49
CA ILE A 155 7.81 -24.11 16.45
C ILE A 155 8.59 -24.30 17.76
N THR A 156 9.27 -23.26 18.24
CA THR A 156 10.04 -23.28 19.48
C THR A 156 9.13 -23.48 20.68
N ASP A 157 8.00 -22.77 20.77
CA ASP A 157 7.06 -22.87 21.88
C ASP A 157 6.39 -24.25 21.95
N MET A 158 5.96 -24.79 20.81
CA MET A 158 5.43 -26.17 20.74
C MET A 158 6.47 -27.20 21.20
N PHE A 159 7.72 -27.09 20.73
CA PHE A 159 8.80 -27.96 21.16
C PHE A 159 9.09 -27.80 22.65
N THR A 160 9.11 -26.57 23.15
CA THR A 160 9.38 -26.28 24.58
C THR A 160 8.31 -26.91 25.47
N ILE A 161 7.01 -26.84 25.09
CA ILE A 161 5.94 -27.53 25.82
C ILE A 161 6.21 -29.04 25.89
N VAL A 162 6.48 -29.65 24.71
CA VAL A 162 6.75 -31.11 24.66
C VAL A 162 7.99 -31.46 25.49
N ALA A 163 9.05 -30.66 25.38
CA ALA A 163 10.29 -30.89 26.14
C ALA A 163 10.08 -30.74 27.67
N ILE A 164 9.31 -29.70 28.12
CA ILE A 164 8.96 -29.55 29.53
C ILE A 164 8.21 -30.78 30.04
N ILE A 165 7.17 -31.23 29.31
CA ILE A 165 6.41 -32.43 29.68
C ILE A 165 7.34 -33.65 29.74
N GLY A 166 8.23 -33.83 28.76
CA GLY A 166 9.21 -34.91 28.74
C GLY A 166 10.14 -34.90 29.95
N PHE A 167 10.71 -33.73 30.33
CA PHE A 167 11.53 -33.57 31.53
C PHE A 167 10.74 -33.84 32.82
N MET A 168 9.50 -33.35 32.90
CA MET A 168 8.64 -33.61 34.07
C MET A 168 8.32 -35.10 34.22
N LEU A 169 7.98 -35.80 33.12
CA LEU A 169 7.73 -37.24 33.10
C LEU A 169 8.99 -38.05 33.51
N PHE A 170 10.16 -37.61 33.02
CA PHE A 170 11.44 -38.22 33.38
C PHE A 170 11.73 -38.11 34.88
N LEU A 171 11.38 -37.00 35.53
CA LEU A 171 11.60 -36.76 36.94
C LEU A 171 10.59 -37.51 37.83
N SER A 172 9.29 -37.38 37.52
CA SER A 172 8.23 -38.09 38.26
C SER A 172 6.92 -38.08 37.47
N VAL A 173 6.45 -39.26 37.07
CA VAL A 173 5.16 -39.42 36.37
C VAL A 173 3.98 -38.97 37.25
N LYS A 174 4.02 -39.32 38.56
CA LYS A 174 2.95 -39.00 39.51
C LYS A 174 2.76 -37.48 39.65
N LEU A 175 3.85 -36.72 39.87
CA LEU A 175 3.81 -35.28 40.01
C LEU A 175 3.40 -34.59 38.69
N THR A 176 3.80 -35.15 37.55
CA THR A 176 3.43 -34.66 36.25
C THR A 176 1.92 -34.75 36.03
N LEU A 177 1.28 -35.86 36.38
CA LEU A 177 -0.17 -36.03 36.29
C LEU A 177 -0.93 -35.03 37.19
N VAL A 178 -0.45 -34.78 38.40
CA VAL A 178 -1.01 -33.75 39.29
C VAL A 178 -0.93 -32.37 38.64
N CYS A 179 0.21 -32.02 38.08
CA CYS A 179 0.39 -30.74 37.38
C CYS A 179 -0.52 -30.61 36.18
N MET A 180 -0.64 -31.66 35.36
CA MET A 180 -1.47 -31.66 34.14
C MET A 180 -2.97 -31.59 34.43
N ALA A 181 -3.43 -31.94 35.62
CA ALA A 181 -4.85 -31.87 36.03
C ALA A 181 -5.40 -30.41 35.95
N GLY A 182 -4.54 -29.38 36.05
CA GLY A 182 -4.93 -27.98 35.89
C GLY A 182 -5.16 -27.54 34.44
N LEU A 183 -4.64 -28.28 33.46
CA LEU A 183 -4.74 -27.89 32.04
C LEU A 183 -6.18 -27.83 31.50
N PRO A 184 -7.06 -28.82 31.75
CA PRO A 184 -8.44 -28.75 31.26
C PRO A 184 -9.16 -27.51 31.79
N LEU A 185 -8.93 -27.14 33.05
CA LEU A 185 -9.52 -25.95 33.67
C LEU A 185 -9.06 -24.67 32.98
N LEU A 186 -7.77 -24.57 32.65
CA LEU A 186 -7.21 -23.45 31.92
C LEU A 186 -7.81 -23.33 30.50
N ILE A 187 -7.86 -24.43 29.76
CA ILE A 187 -8.42 -24.45 28.40
C ILE A 187 -9.88 -23.98 28.44
N ALA A 188 -10.66 -24.45 29.39
CA ALA A 188 -12.05 -24.01 29.57
C ALA A 188 -12.13 -22.50 29.87
N ALA A 189 -11.28 -21.98 30.77
CA ALA A 189 -11.24 -20.55 31.09
C ALA A 189 -10.86 -19.69 29.86
N ILE A 190 -9.86 -20.10 29.10
CA ILE A 190 -9.46 -19.40 27.85
C ILE A 190 -10.62 -19.39 26.84
N MET A 191 -11.31 -20.52 26.64
CA MET A 191 -12.44 -20.61 25.70
C MET A 191 -13.60 -19.69 26.10
N LEU A 192 -13.91 -19.59 27.38
CA LEU A 192 -14.95 -18.71 27.89
C LEU A 192 -14.61 -17.22 27.67
N ILE A 193 -13.39 -16.82 27.96
CA ILE A 193 -12.98 -15.41 27.86
C ILE A 193 -12.77 -14.98 26.40
N LYS A 194 -12.29 -15.86 25.52
CA LYS A 194 -11.96 -15.56 24.12
C LYS A 194 -13.13 -14.91 23.37
N ASN A 195 -14.35 -15.41 23.52
CA ASN A 195 -15.52 -14.88 22.82
C ASN A 195 -15.91 -13.47 23.33
N ALA A 196 -15.83 -13.25 24.63
CA ALA A 196 -16.08 -11.94 25.23
C ALA A 196 -15.01 -10.91 24.80
N GLN A 197 -13.76 -11.31 24.80
CA GLN A 197 -12.62 -10.51 24.35
C GLN A 197 -12.77 -10.11 22.88
N ARG A 198 -13.08 -11.06 21.99
CA ARG A 198 -13.32 -10.79 20.57
C ARG A 198 -14.41 -9.74 20.35
N LYS A 199 -15.57 -9.90 21.00
CA LYS A 199 -16.68 -8.94 20.89
C LYS A 199 -16.30 -7.55 21.41
N ALA A 200 -15.55 -7.48 22.51
CA ALA A 200 -15.09 -6.22 23.07
C ALA A 200 -14.12 -5.49 22.12
N TRP A 201 -13.13 -6.19 21.56
CA TRP A 201 -12.19 -5.61 20.60
C TRP A 201 -12.83 -5.21 19.27
N GLN A 202 -13.81 -5.96 18.77
CA GLN A 202 -14.59 -5.55 17.59
C GLN A 202 -15.33 -4.23 17.82
N LYS A 203 -15.85 -4.00 19.05
CA LYS A 203 -16.47 -2.72 19.39
C LYS A 203 -15.45 -1.58 19.42
N VAL A 204 -14.26 -1.81 19.96
CA VAL A 204 -13.14 -0.84 19.96
C VAL A 204 -12.79 -0.47 18.53
N SER A 205 -12.58 -1.46 17.65
CA SER A 205 -12.22 -1.24 16.25
C SER A 205 -13.26 -0.37 15.52
N ARG A 206 -14.55 -0.64 15.70
CA ARG A 206 -15.62 0.19 15.10
C ARG A 206 -15.59 1.63 15.62
N LYS A 207 -15.40 1.84 16.94
CA LYS A 207 -15.35 3.19 17.51
C LYS A 207 -14.08 3.94 17.08
N GLN A 208 -12.97 3.24 16.91
CA GLN A 208 -11.74 3.81 16.36
C GLN A 208 -11.90 4.24 14.90
N ALA A 209 -12.55 3.40 14.08
CA ALA A 209 -12.82 3.74 12.68
C ALA A 209 -13.66 5.02 12.55
N ASN A 210 -14.72 5.15 13.37
CA ASN A 210 -15.57 6.34 13.38
C ASN A 210 -14.79 7.59 13.81
N LEU A 211 -13.96 7.48 14.85
CA LEU A 211 -13.13 8.59 15.33
C LEU A 211 -12.11 9.02 14.26
N ASN A 212 -11.45 8.05 13.60
CA ASN A 212 -10.49 8.34 12.54
C ASN A 212 -11.16 9.00 11.32
N ALA A 213 -12.35 8.55 10.93
CA ALA A 213 -13.13 9.16 9.86
C ALA A 213 -13.48 10.61 10.18
N TYR A 214 -13.94 10.88 11.42
CA TYR A 214 -14.26 12.22 11.88
C TYR A 214 -13.03 13.15 11.92
N ILE A 215 -11.88 12.66 12.42
CA ILE A 215 -10.62 13.41 12.41
C ILE A 215 -10.21 13.77 10.97
N HIS A 216 -10.29 12.80 10.06
CA HIS A 216 -9.96 13.04 8.65
C HIS A 216 -10.87 14.11 8.03
N GLU A 217 -12.18 14.00 8.22
CA GLU A 217 -13.16 14.98 7.73
C GLU A 217 -12.90 16.38 8.32
N SER A 218 -12.64 16.46 9.63
CA SER A 218 -12.37 17.72 10.33
C SER A 218 -11.09 18.41 9.84
N ILE A 219 -10.03 17.63 9.56
CA ILE A 219 -8.77 18.16 9.02
C ILE A 219 -8.95 18.63 7.58
N CYS A 220 -9.61 17.85 6.73
CA CYS A 220 -9.88 18.23 5.34
C CYS A 220 -10.79 19.46 5.27
N GLY A 221 -11.75 19.57 6.18
CA GLY A 221 -12.72 20.66 6.26
C GLY A 221 -12.29 21.84 7.14
N ILE A 222 -11.02 21.93 7.61
CA ILE A 222 -10.60 22.92 8.61
C ILE A 222 -10.85 24.36 8.16
N LYS A 223 -10.63 24.68 6.89
CA LYS A 223 -10.88 26.02 6.34
C LYS A 223 -12.36 26.41 6.46
N VAL A 224 -13.27 25.45 6.20
CA VAL A 224 -14.71 25.68 6.34
C VAL A 224 -15.08 25.87 7.80
N THR A 225 -14.57 25.02 8.69
CA THR A 225 -14.79 25.13 10.14
C THR A 225 -14.37 26.52 10.65
N GLN A 226 -13.17 26.98 10.28
CA GLN A 226 -12.66 28.30 10.69
C GLN A 226 -13.44 29.45 10.03
N SER A 227 -13.82 29.34 8.74
CA SER A 227 -14.60 30.37 8.05
C SER A 227 -15.97 30.63 8.70
N PHE A 228 -16.56 29.60 9.31
CA PHE A 228 -17.84 29.70 10.01
C PHE A 228 -17.72 29.75 11.54
N SER A 229 -16.49 29.85 12.08
CA SER A 229 -16.21 29.90 13.54
C SER A 229 -16.92 28.77 14.31
N ARG A 230 -16.78 27.52 13.79
CA ARG A 230 -17.42 26.31 14.36
C ARG A 230 -16.44 25.38 15.09
N GLU A 231 -15.31 25.89 15.54
CA GLU A 231 -14.25 25.13 16.22
C GLU A 231 -14.76 24.48 17.51
N ASP A 232 -15.54 25.20 18.31
CA ASP A 232 -16.06 24.69 19.57
C ASP A 232 -17.07 23.55 19.38
N GLU A 233 -17.94 23.63 18.37
CA GLU A 233 -18.87 22.56 18.05
C GLU A 233 -18.13 21.31 17.54
N ASN A 234 -17.14 21.51 16.69
CA ASN A 234 -16.28 20.42 16.20
C ASN A 234 -15.53 19.74 17.35
N LEU A 235 -15.01 20.53 18.29
CA LEU A 235 -14.32 20.03 19.48
C LEU A 235 -15.27 19.24 20.39
N LYS A 236 -16.52 19.68 20.54
CA LYS A 236 -17.53 18.99 21.32
C LYS A 236 -17.86 17.61 20.75
N ILE A 237 -18.04 17.52 19.42
CA ILE A 237 -18.28 16.25 18.72
C ILE A 237 -17.07 15.32 18.88
N PHE A 238 -15.85 15.84 18.66
CA PHE A 238 -14.61 15.09 18.86
C PHE A 238 -14.48 14.52 20.27
N ARG A 239 -14.75 15.34 21.29
CA ARG A 239 -14.73 14.89 22.69
C ARG A 239 -15.72 13.76 22.95
N GLY A 240 -16.93 13.83 22.36
CA GLY A 240 -17.95 12.77 22.46
C GLY A 240 -17.46 11.45 21.87
N GLN A 241 -16.96 11.47 20.64
CA GLN A 241 -16.46 10.28 19.96
C GLN A 241 -15.20 9.70 20.63
N SER A 242 -14.27 10.55 21.05
CA SER A 242 -13.08 10.17 21.80
C SER A 242 -13.41 9.52 23.13
N TRP A 243 -14.44 10.04 23.84
CA TRP A 243 -14.94 9.44 25.07
C TRP A 243 -15.56 8.06 24.84
N GLU A 244 -16.39 7.90 23.80
CA GLU A 244 -16.97 6.60 23.45
C GLU A 244 -15.90 5.55 23.08
N TYR A 245 -14.88 5.95 22.33
CA TYR A 245 -13.72 5.11 22.03
C TYR A 245 -13.01 4.70 23.32
N ARG A 246 -12.68 5.67 24.20
CA ARG A 246 -12.04 5.42 25.50
C ARG A 246 -12.83 4.44 26.37
N MET A 247 -14.15 4.62 26.46
CA MET A 247 -15.01 3.72 27.27
C MET A 247 -15.06 2.31 26.68
N SER A 248 -15.06 2.20 25.35
CA SER A 248 -15.00 0.88 24.68
C SER A 248 -13.65 0.19 24.91
N TRP A 249 -12.55 0.95 24.81
CA TRP A 249 -11.20 0.49 25.11
C TRP A 249 -11.09 -0.02 26.55
N MET A 250 -11.51 0.77 27.53
CA MET A 250 -11.46 0.38 28.95
C MET A 250 -12.25 -0.91 29.24
N LYS A 251 -13.38 -1.11 28.54
CA LYS A 251 -14.13 -2.38 28.65
C LYS A 251 -13.36 -3.55 28.03
N ALA A 252 -12.75 -3.37 26.88
CA ALA A 252 -11.96 -4.42 26.23
C ALA A 252 -10.73 -4.82 27.07
N VAL A 253 -10.04 -3.82 27.61
CA VAL A 253 -8.88 -4.03 28.50
C VAL A 253 -9.30 -4.78 29.78
N LYS A 254 -10.40 -4.41 30.41
CA LYS A 254 -10.92 -5.14 31.59
C LYS A 254 -11.14 -6.62 31.30
N VAL A 255 -11.74 -6.96 30.15
CA VAL A 255 -11.95 -8.36 29.75
C VAL A 255 -10.63 -9.06 29.47
N GLN A 256 -9.69 -8.37 28.80
CA GLN A 256 -8.37 -8.93 28.48
C GLN A 256 -7.55 -9.22 29.74
N PHE A 257 -7.55 -8.31 30.70
CA PHE A 257 -6.78 -8.46 31.93
C PHE A 257 -7.35 -9.52 32.90
N LEU A 258 -8.57 -10.02 32.70
CA LEU A 258 -9.11 -11.15 33.47
C LEU A 258 -8.32 -12.45 33.22
N LEU A 259 -7.66 -12.57 32.09
CA LEU A 259 -6.95 -13.78 31.71
C LEU A 259 -5.70 -14.03 32.57
N TRP A 260 -4.92 -12.97 32.88
CA TRP A 260 -3.69 -13.09 33.67
C TRP A 260 -3.93 -13.58 35.12
N PRO A 261 -4.84 -12.99 35.91
CA PRO A 261 -5.15 -13.51 37.25
C PRO A 261 -5.67 -14.95 37.26
N ILE A 262 -6.40 -15.36 36.22
CA ILE A 262 -6.89 -16.74 36.13
C ILE A 262 -5.72 -17.72 35.88
N ILE A 263 -4.82 -17.36 34.97
CA ILE A 263 -3.61 -18.12 34.71
C ILE A 263 -2.78 -18.21 35.99
N ASP A 264 -2.58 -17.11 36.71
CA ASP A 264 -1.81 -17.08 37.95
C ASP A 264 -2.45 -17.95 39.04
N ILE A 265 -3.77 -17.86 39.23
CA ILE A 265 -4.50 -18.67 40.21
C ILE A 265 -4.35 -20.17 39.89
N ILE A 266 -4.51 -20.56 38.62
CA ILE A 266 -4.36 -21.96 38.20
C ILE A 266 -2.91 -22.43 38.35
N SER A 267 -1.94 -21.57 38.04
CA SER A 267 -0.51 -21.85 38.20
C SER A 267 -0.16 -22.06 39.69
N VAL A 268 -0.60 -21.15 40.55
CA VAL A 268 -0.38 -21.25 42.01
C VAL A 268 -1.10 -22.47 42.56
N ALA A 269 -2.33 -22.77 42.15
CA ALA A 269 -3.02 -23.99 42.55
C ALA A 269 -2.28 -25.26 42.12
N GLY A 270 -1.70 -25.25 40.90
CA GLY A 270 -0.83 -26.32 40.42
C GLY A 270 0.42 -26.49 41.25
N VAL A 271 1.11 -25.38 41.59
CA VAL A 271 2.28 -25.38 42.46
C VAL A 271 1.92 -25.92 43.85
N VAL A 272 0.84 -25.46 44.47
CA VAL A 272 0.36 -25.93 45.80
C VAL A 272 0.02 -27.41 45.74
N SER A 273 -0.69 -27.87 44.68
CA SER A 273 -1.05 -29.29 44.52
C SER A 273 0.17 -30.17 44.37
N VAL A 274 1.18 -29.75 43.58
CA VAL A 274 2.45 -30.47 43.44
C VAL A 274 3.23 -30.46 44.74
N PHE A 275 3.20 -29.37 45.51
CA PHE A 275 3.88 -29.30 46.79
C PHE A 275 3.23 -30.26 47.82
N ILE A 276 1.89 -30.25 47.96
CA ILE A 276 1.17 -31.15 48.88
C ILE A 276 1.39 -32.61 48.49
N ALA A 277 1.22 -32.96 47.21
CA ALA A 277 1.44 -34.31 46.70
C ALA A 277 2.90 -34.74 46.88
N GLY A 278 3.85 -33.85 46.56
CA GLY A 278 5.30 -34.10 46.68
C GLY A 278 5.73 -34.37 48.13
N VAL A 279 5.22 -33.57 49.07
CA VAL A 279 5.50 -33.80 50.50
C VAL A 279 4.85 -35.10 50.99
N SER A 280 3.59 -35.38 50.56
CA SER A 280 2.89 -36.63 50.95
C SER A 280 3.55 -37.89 50.40
N TRP A 281 4.22 -37.82 49.26
CA TRP A 281 4.93 -38.93 48.61
C TRP A 281 6.45 -38.84 48.78
N MET A 282 6.95 -37.96 49.68
CA MET A 282 8.37 -37.79 49.92
C MET A 282 9.02 -39.11 50.38
N GLY A 283 10.16 -39.46 49.77
CA GLY A 283 10.84 -40.74 50.01
C GLY A 283 10.26 -41.94 49.27
N GLN A 284 9.09 -41.81 48.62
CA GLN A 284 8.51 -42.81 47.73
C GLN A 284 8.87 -42.47 46.28
N ASP A 285 9.13 -43.45 45.45
CA ASP A 285 9.44 -43.30 44.03
C ASP A 285 10.53 -42.26 43.69
N GLY A 286 11.48 -42.03 44.62
CA GLY A 286 12.59 -41.10 44.43
C GLY A 286 12.21 -39.61 44.51
N ILE A 287 11.03 -39.26 45.02
CA ILE A 287 10.61 -37.86 45.17
C ILE A 287 11.39 -37.19 46.31
N THR A 288 12.14 -36.14 45.96
CA THR A 288 12.99 -35.35 46.83
C THR A 288 12.55 -33.89 46.87
N ILE A 289 13.09 -33.12 47.83
CA ILE A 289 12.83 -31.67 47.93
C ILE A 289 13.30 -30.95 46.66
N GLY A 290 14.47 -31.33 46.13
CA GLY A 290 15.00 -30.74 44.90
C GLY A 290 14.09 -30.99 43.69
N ILE A 291 13.52 -32.21 43.58
CA ILE A 291 12.56 -32.52 42.52
C ILE A 291 11.30 -31.64 42.63
N ILE A 292 10.75 -31.46 43.84
CA ILE A 292 9.58 -30.57 44.04
C ILE A 292 9.89 -29.15 43.60
N ILE A 293 11.07 -28.61 43.95
CA ILE A 293 11.49 -27.25 43.52
C ILE A 293 11.70 -27.17 42.02
N ALA A 294 12.25 -28.22 41.39
CA ALA A 294 12.36 -28.26 39.91
C ALA A 294 10.97 -28.23 39.23
N PHE A 295 10.00 -29.00 39.75
CA PHE A 295 8.63 -28.98 39.26
C PHE A 295 7.97 -27.59 39.34
N MET A 296 8.17 -26.88 40.47
CA MET A 296 7.70 -25.50 40.61
C MET A 296 8.27 -24.61 39.48
N SER A 297 9.57 -24.74 39.18
CA SER A 297 10.21 -23.98 38.10
C SER A 297 9.69 -24.37 36.71
N TYR A 298 9.40 -25.65 36.47
CA TYR A 298 8.81 -26.10 35.20
C TYR A 298 7.36 -25.63 35.01
N ILE A 299 6.56 -25.60 36.10
CA ILE A 299 5.17 -25.06 36.04
C ILE A 299 5.18 -23.63 35.57
N TRP A 300 6.02 -22.75 36.13
CA TRP A 300 6.10 -21.35 35.68
C TRP A 300 6.57 -21.21 34.23
N ARG A 301 7.50 -22.02 33.76
CA ARG A 301 7.98 -22.02 32.39
C ARG A 301 7.00 -22.59 31.37
N PHE A 302 6.05 -23.38 31.81
CA PHE A 302 5.06 -24.04 30.98
C PHE A 302 4.01 -23.07 30.43
N TRP A 303 3.68 -22.02 31.19
CA TRP A 303 2.62 -21.09 30.83
C TRP A 303 3.00 -20.07 29.74
N GLU A 304 4.24 -19.65 29.68
CA GLU A 304 4.73 -18.68 28.71
C GLU A 304 4.50 -19.14 27.26
N PRO A 305 4.92 -20.35 26.85
CA PRO A 305 4.64 -20.87 25.50
C PRO A 305 3.15 -20.97 25.18
N ILE A 306 2.31 -21.35 26.13
CA ILE A 306 0.85 -21.44 25.91
C ILE A 306 0.25 -20.06 25.65
N SER A 307 0.67 -19.04 26.39
CA SER A 307 0.25 -17.66 26.18
C SER A 307 0.67 -17.15 24.80
N ASN A 308 1.91 -17.48 24.37
CA ASN A 308 2.44 -17.12 23.06
C ASN A 308 1.65 -17.76 21.92
N LEU A 309 1.21 -19.02 22.07
CA LEU A 309 0.33 -19.69 21.09
C LEU A 309 -0.98 -18.93 20.87
N GLY A 310 -1.58 -18.39 21.94
CA GLY A 310 -2.77 -17.56 21.84
C GLY A 310 -2.56 -16.26 21.03
N ASN A 311 -1.44 -15.59 21.28
CA ASN A 311 -1.07 -14.37 20.56
C ASN A 311 -0.73 -14.67 19.09
N PHE A 312 -0.04 -15.77 18.83
CA PHE A 312 0.31 -16.21 17.50
C PHE A 312 -0.92 -16.50 16.62
N TYR A 313 -1.96 -17.12 17.20
CA TYR A 313 -3.22 -17.36 16.49
C TYR A 313 -3.84 -16.07 15.96
N ASN A 314 -3.88 -15.02 16.78
CA ASN A 314 -4.39 -13.70 16.34
C ASN A 314 -3.49 -13.07 15.26
N SER A 315 -2.17 -13.19 15.42
CA SER A 315 -1.21 -12.67 14.44
C SER A 315 -1.34 -13.35 13.07
N ILE A 316 -1.60 -14.66 13.05
CA ILE A 316 -1.80 -15.44 11.80
C ILE A 316 -3.08 -15.01 11.07
N ILE A 317 -4.19 -14.82 11.81
CA ILE A 317 -5.46 -14.38 11.21
C ILE A 317 -5.27 -13.01 10.53
N ASN A 318 -4.69 -12.06 11.24
CA ASN A 318 -4.43 -10.73 10.69
C ASN A 318 -3.49 -10.79 9.48
N ALA A 319 -2.43 -11.60 9.56
CA ALA A 319 -1.50 -11.75 8.46
C ALA A 319 -2.14 -12.38 7.22
N ILE A 320 -3.01 -13.38 7.37
CA ILE A 320 -3.75 -13.97 6.24
C ILE A 320 -4.60 -12.90 5.54
N ALA A 321 -5.33 -12.09 6.31
CA ALA A 321 -6.12 -11.00 5.75
C ALA A 321 -5.26 -9.97 4.98
N TYR A 322 -4.10 -9.60 5.51
CA TYR A 322 -3.17 -8.69 4.82
C TYR A 322 -2.56 -9.34 3.56
N LEU A 323 -2.17 -10.62 3.63
CA LEU A 323 -1.65 -11.36 2.49
C LEU A 323 -2.67 -11.49 1.36
N GLU A 324 -3.94 -11.72 1.69
CA GLU A 324 -5.02 -11.77 0.71
C GLU A 324 -5.11 -10.45 -0.07
N ARG A 325 -5.11 -9.31 0.62
CA ARG A 325 -5.15 -7.99 -0.02
C ARG A 325 -3.89 -7.66 -0.83
N ILE A 326 -2.72 -8.09 -0.37
CA ILE A 326 -1.45 -7.92 -1.10
C ILE A 326 -1.48 -8.75 -2.37
N PHE A 327 -1.79 -10.04 -2.26
CA PHE A 327 -1.76 -10.94 -3.41
C PHE A 327 -2.93 -10.73 -4.38
N GLU A 328 -4.09 -10.28 -3.91
CA GLU A 328 -5.15 -9.76 -4.78
C GLU A 328 -4.62 -8.68 -5.72
N THR A 329 -3.80 -7.75 -5.19
CA THR A 329 -3.21 -6.69 -6.02
C THR A 329 -2.13 -7.24 -6.95
N VAL A 330 -1.29 -8.18 -6.50
CA VAL A 330 -0.23 -8.81 -7.33
C VAL A 330 -0.81 -9.69 -8.43
N ASP A 331 -1.98 -10.29 -8.20
CA ASP A 331 -2.66 -11.18 -9.15
C ASP A 331 -3.60 -10.42 -10.11
N GLU A 332 -3.81 -9.12 -9.91
CA GLU A 332 -4.59 -8.28 -10.81
C GLU A 332 -3.96 -8.29 -12.21
N LYS A 333 -4.73 -8.66 -13.20
CA LYS A 333 -4.21 -8.75 -14.57
C LYS A 333 -4.12 -7.37 -15.21
N PRO A 334 -2.98 -7.00 -15.80
CA PRO A 334 -2.90 -5.78 -16.60
C PRO A 334 -3.77 -5.95 -17.85
N LEU A 335 -4.96 -5.30 -17.84
CA LEU A 335 -5.91 -5.34 -18.96
C LEU A 335 -5.32 -4.73 -20.24
N VAL A 336 -4.45 -3.71 -20.09
CA VAL A 336 -3.73 -3.09 -21.19
C VAL A 336 -2.27 -3.54 -21.11
N ALA A 337 -1.88 -4.43 -22.02
CA ALA A 337 -0.55 -5.02 -22.05
C ALA A 337 -0.09 -5.21 -23.51
N ASN A 338 1.20 -5.44 -23.69
CA ASN A 338 1.74 -5.81 -24.98
C ASN A 338 1.21 -7.19 -25.38
N LEU A 339 0.60 -7.29 -26.54
CA LEU A 339 0.17 -8.57 -27.08
C LEU A 339 1.38 -9.46 -27.44
N PRO A 340 1.24 -10.79 -27.41
CA PRO A 340 2.28 -11.67 -27.92
C PRO A 340 2.58 -11.33 -29.37
N GLY A 341 3.85 -11.04 -29.69
CA GLY A 341 4.27 -10.63 -31.04
C GLY A 341 4.14 -9.12 -31.30
N ALA A 342 3.85 -8.29 -30.30
CA ALA A 342 3.91 -6.85 -30.45
C ALA A 342 5.33 -6.40 -30.84
N PHE A 343 5.42 -5.51 -31.81
CA PHE A 343 6.69 -4.94 -32.30
C PHE A 343 6.81 -3.46 -31.92
N ASP A 344 8.02 -2.93 -31.97
CA ASP A 344 8.24 -1.51 -31.71
C ASP A 344 7.76 -0.71 -32.94
N ILE A 345 6.91 0.29 -32.69
CA ILE A 345 6.46 1.17 -33.76
C ILE A 345 7.65 2.02 -34.25
N PRO A 346 7.89 2.09 -35.59
CA PRO A 346 8.95 2.95 -36.13
C PRO A 346 8.66 4.43 -35.82
N SER A 347 9.59 5.32 -36.24
CA SER A 347 9.35 6.76 -36.11
C SER A 347 8.06 7.16 -36.82
N ILE A 348 7.08 7.62 -36.04
CA ILE A 348 5.75 7.98 -36.54
C ILE A 348 5.77 9.36 -37.20
N GLN A 349 4.90 9.53 -38.22
CA GLN A 349 4.62 10.82 -38.85
C GLN A 349 3.49 11.54 -38.12
N GLY A 350 2.58 10.78 -37.50
CA GLY A 350 1.50 11.30 -36.67
C GLY A 350 0.13 11.31 -37.33
N LYS A 351 -0.12 10.48 -38.35
CA LYS A 351 -1.47 10.23 -38.86
C LYS A 351 -2.24 9.42 -37.86
N VAL A 352 -3.44 9.86 -37.45
CA VAL A 352 -4.30 9.15 -36.49
C VAL A 352 -5.64 8.84 -37.15
N GLU A 353 -6.11 7.59 -37.03
CA GLU A 353 -7.37 7.17 -37.63
C GLU A 353 -8.18 6.29 -36.67
N PHE A 354 -9.44 6.65 -36.45
CA PHE A 354 -10.42 5.84 -35.71
C PHE A 354 -11.39 5.22 -36.73
N LYS A 355 -11.61 3.91 -36.59
CA LYS A 355 -12.55 3.16 -37.43
C LYS A 355 -13.53 2.40 -36.56
N ASP A 356 -14.78 2.79 -36.58
CA ASP A 356 -15.92 2.19 -35.89
C ASP A 356 -15.65 1.91 -34.41
N VAL A 357 -15.02 2.89 -33.74
CA VAL A 357 -14.55 2.71 -32.36
C VAL A 357 -15.72 2.82 -31.40
N ASN A 358 -15.90 1.74 -30.62
CA ASN A 358 -16.82 1.70 -29.48
C ASN A 358 -16.04 1.49 -28.19
N PHE A 359 -16.44 2.18 -27.13
CA PHE A 359 -15.76 2.12 -25.86
C PHE A 359 -16.70 2.39 -24.67
N SER A 360 -16.48 1.64 -23.57
CA SER A 360 -17.08 1.84 -22.23
C SER A 360 -16.03 1.70 -21.16
N TYR A 361 -16.10 2.52 -20.10
CA TYR A 361 -15.25 2.33 -18.91
C TYR A 361 -15.75 1.16 -18.05
N GLU A 362 -17.06 1.01 -17.93
CA GLU A 362 -17.74 -0.08 -17.26
C GLU A 362 -18.71 -0.76 -18.21
N LYS A 363 -18.93 -2.07 -18.02
CA LYS A 363 -19.87 -2.81 -18.87
C LYS A 363 -21.29 -2.23 -18.76
N GLY A 364 -21.82 -1.82 -19.88
CA GLY A 364 -23.22 -1.38 -20.02
C GLY A 364 -23.43 0.11 -20.24
N GLU A 365 -22.45 0.98 -20.02
CA GLU A 365 -22.54 2.43 -20.28
C GLU A 365 -21.54 2.82 -21.38
N ARG A 366 -22.02 2.89 -22.63
CA ARG A 366 -21.18 3.30 -23.75
C ARG A 366 -20.87 4.78 -23.70
N ILE A 367 -19.58 5.10 -23.77
CA ILE A 367 -19.07 6.46 -23.78
C ILE A 367 -18.71 6.92 -25.20
N LEU A 368 -18.25 6.00 -26.06
CA LEU A 368 -18.04 6.28 -27.48
C LEU A 368 -18.82 5.28 -28.32
N ASN A 369 -19.54 5.80 -29.35
CA ASN A 369 -20.42 5.06 -30.21
C ASN A 369 -20.01 5.23 -31.68
N GLU A 370 -19.45 4.20 -32.30
CA GLU A 370 -19.09 4.15 -33.73
C GLU A 370 -18.30 5.38 -34.17
N VAL A 371 -17.31 5.79 -33.37
CA VAL A 371 -16.52 6.98 -33.67
C VAL A 371 -15.60 6.73 -34.85
N ASN A 372 -15.73 7.58 -35.88
CA ASN A 372 -14.95 7.54 -37.11
C ASN A 372 -14.35 8.90 -37.41
N PHE A 373 -13.03 8.98 -37.51
CA PHE A 373 -12.34 10.17 -38.02
C PHE A 373 -10.92 9.83 -38.48
N LYS A 374 -10.33 10.74 -39.26
CA LYS A 374 -8.95 10.68 -39.73
C LYS A 374 -8.30 12.04 -39.56
N VAL A 375 -7.09 12.07 -39.03
CA VAL A 375 -6.26 13.25 -38.82
C VAL A 375 -4.95 13.05 -39.55
N ASN A 376 -4.55 14.06 -40.36
CA ASN A 376 -3.30 14.01 -41.12
C ASN A 376 -2.12 14.49 -40.23
N PRO A 377 -0.88 14.11 -40.59
CA PRO A 377 0.31 14.59 -39.89
C PRO A 377 0.36 16.13 -39.83
N GLY A 378 0.64 16.67 -38.65
CA GLY A 378 0.74 18.12 -38.44
C GLY A 378 -0.58 18.88 -38.24
N GLU A 379 -1.75 18.22 -38.31
CA GLU A 379 -3.01 18.86 -38.00
C GLU A 379 -3.19 19.09 -36.48
N THR A 380 -3.73 20.23 -36.13
CA THR A 380 -4.19 20.55 -34.77
C THR A 380 -5.70 20.42 -34.70
N ILE A 381 -6.16 19.48 -33.85
CA ILE A 381 -7.57 19.16 -33.66
C ILE A 381 -8.04 19.71 -32.31
N ALA A 382 -9.06 20.56 -32.32
CA ALA A 382 -9.76 20.98 -31.11
C ALA A 382 -10.98 20.09 -30.88
N LEU A 383 -10.99 19.40 -29.73
CA LEU A 383 -12.13 18.59 -29.28
C LEU A 383 -13.02 19.47 -28.39
N VAL A 384 -14.25 19.70 -28.81
CA VAL A 384 -15.22 20.54 -28.11
C VAL A 384 -16.53 19.79 -27.90
N GLY A 385 -17.35 20.20 -26.93
CA GLY A 385 -18.61 19.55 -26.59
C GLY A 385 -18.94 19.64 -25.10
N SER A 386 -20.09 19.11 -24.70
CA SER A 386 -20.56 19.11 -23.33
C SER A 386 -19.63 18.30 -22.38
N THR A 387 -19.70 18.59 -21.09
CA THR A 387 -18.98 17.77 -20.10
C THR A 387 -19.55 16.34 -20.10
N GLY A 388 -18.67 15.33 -20.16
CA GLY A 388 -19.10 13.93 -20.27
C GLY A 388 -19.34 13.42 -21.71
N ALA A 389 -19.24 14.28 -22.75
CA ALA A 389 -19.46 13.89 -24.14
C ALA A 389 -18.45 12.87 -24.73
N GLY A 390 -17.34 12.54 -24.01
CA GLY A 390 -16.34 11.58 -24.48
C GLY A 390 -15.03 12.19 -24.98
N LYS A 391 -14.80 13.51 -24.86
CA LYS A 391 -13.56 14.20 -25.31
C LYS A 391 -12.28 13.60 -24.70
N THR A 392 -12.22 13.50 -23.38
CA THR A 392 -11.08 12.90 -22.65
C THR A 392 -10.92 11.42 -22.99
N THR A 393 -12.02 10.73 -23.30
CA THR A 393 -11.98 9.32 -23.70
C THR A 393 -11.27 9.13 -25.04
N VAL A 394 -11.52 10.00 -26.02
CA VAL A 394 -10.84 9.95 -27.33
C VAL A 394 -9.32 10.05 -27.15
N VAL A 395 -8.83 11.02 -26.38
CA VAL A 395 -7.38 11.21 -26.18
C VAL A 395 -6.76 10.08 -25.35
N ASN A 396 -7.48 9.52 -24.40
CA ASN A 396 -7.05 8.36 -23.62
C ASN A 396 -6.89 7.10 -24.49
N LEU A 397 -7.75 6.93 -25.50
CA LEU A 397 -7.64 5.81 -26.43
C LEU A 397 -6.49 6.00 -27.44
N ILE A 398 -6.19 7.22 -27.88
CA ILE A 398 -5.02 7.51 -28.72
C ILE A 398 -3.74 7.11 -27.96
N SER A 399 -3.65 7.42 -26.66
CA SER A 399 -2.52 7.09 -25.78
C SER A 399 -2.49 5.61 -25.34
N ARG A 400 -3.51 4.85 -25.72
CA ARG A 400 -3.73 3.47 -25.29
C ARG A 400 -3.63 3.33 -23.76
N PHE A 401 -4.27 4.24 -23.01
CA PHE A 401 -4.46 4.07 -21.56
C PHE A 401 -5.56 3.06 -21.27
N TYR A 402 -6.45 2.85 -22.25
CA TYR A 402 -7.50 1.85 -22.27
C TYR A 402 -7.53 1.17 -23.63
N ASP A 403 -7.93 -0.08 -23.68
CA ASP A 403 -8.18 -0.81 -24.93
C ASP A 403 -9.67 -0.67 -25.31
N ILE A 404 -9.96 -0.57 -26.60
CA ILE A 404 -11.30 -0.43 -27.17
C ILE A 404 -12.10 -1.74 -27.12
N GLU A 405 -13.44 -1.64 -27.11
CA GLU A 405 -14.32 -2.81 -27.18
C GLU A 405 -14.42 -3.36 -28.60
N SER A 406 -14.59 -2.49 -29.59
CA SER A 406 -14.67 -2.85 -31.01
C SER A 406 -14.14 -1.73 -31.90
N GLY A 407 -13.86 -2.05 -33.15
CA GLY A 407 -13.22 -1.15 -34.10
C GLY A 407 -11.70 -1.18 -34.02
N CYS A 408 -11.03 -0.15 -34.51
CA CYS A 408 -9.59 0.00 -34.36
C CYS A 408 -9.15 1.46 -34.28
N VAL A 409 -8.08 1.69 -33.51
CA VAL A 409 -7.34 2.96 -33.50
C VAL A 409 -6.00 2.71 -34.19
N MET A 410 -5.69 3.49 -35.20
CA MET A 410 -4.47 3.36 -35.98
C MET A 410 -3.62 4.61 -35.92
N ILE A 411 -2.31 4.44 -35.88
CA ILE A 411 -1.31 5.48 -36.04
C ILE A 411 -0.41 5.09 -37.20
N ASP A 412 -0.30 5.96 -38.20
CA ASP A 412 0.42 5.70 -39.46
C ASP A 412 0.04 4.35 -40.09
N ASP A 413 -1.27 4.07 -40.15
CA ASP A 413 -1.86 2.82 -40.70
C ASP A 413 -1.56 1.54 -39.89
N VAL A 414 -0.96 1.65 -38.69
CA VAL A 414 -0.67 0.55 -37.78
C VAL A 414 -1.66 0.58 -36.62
N ASP A 415 -2.34 -0.54 -36.35
CA ASP A 415 -3.19 -0.71 -35.16
C ASP A 415 -2.34 -0.64 -33.89
N ILE A 416 -2.65 0.31 -33.00
CA ILE A 416 -1.89 0.54 -31.77
C ILE A 416 -1.86 -0.66 -30.81
N ARG A 417 -2.76 -1.64 -30.96
CA ARG A 417 -2.75 -2.87 -30.16
C ARG A 417 -1.61 -3.82 -30.54
N LYS A 418 -1.09 -3.72 -31.78
CA LYS A 418 -0.02 -4.56 -32.30
C LYS A 418 1.37 -4.09 -31.97
N VAL A 419 1.51 -2.90 -31.38
CA VAL A 419 2.79 -2.31 -31.02
C VAL A 419 3.04 -2.31 -29.52
N THR A 420 4.32 -2.20 -29.11
CA THR A 420 4.67 -2.09 -27.71
C THR A 420 4.24 -0.74 -27.14
N LEU A 421 3.71 -0.75 -25.91
CA LEU A 421 3.27 0.47 -25.21
C LEU A 421 4.41 1.47 -25.03
N GLU A 422 5.63 0.96 -24.81
CA GLU A 422 6.82 1.79 -24.61
C GLU A 422 7.19 2.55 -25.88
N SER A 423 7.28 1.88 -27.03
CA SER A 423 7.62 2.51 -28.31
C SER A 423 6.56 3.51 -28.77
N LEU A 424 5.28 3.23 -28.49
CA LEU A 424 4.17 4.10 -28.79
C LEU A 424 4.21 5.39 -27.95
N ARG A 425 4.29 5.24 -26.61
CA ARG A 425 4.23 6.38 -25.68
C ARG A 425 5.47 7.25 -25.69
N LYS A 426 6.64 6.72 -26.02
CA LYS A 426 7.87 7.50 -26.21
C LYS A 426 7.75 8.57 -27.30
N GLN A 427 6.86 8.39 -28.27
CA GLN A 427 6.65 9.32 -29.38
C GLN A 427 5.43 10.23 -29.17
N MET A 428 4.81 10.16 -27.98
CA MET A 428 3.65 10.98 -27.60
C MET A 428 4.00 11.91 -26.45
N GLY A 429 3.51 13.14 -26.52
CA GLY A 429 3.52 14.09 -25.40
C GLY A 429 2.11 14.22 -24.86
N ILE A 430 1.94 13.91 -23.57
CA ILE A 430 0.62 13.95 -22.92
C ILE A 430 0.66 14.94 -21.77
N MET A 431 -0.25 15.90 -21.81
CA MET A 431 -0.44 16.90 -20.77
C MET A 431 -1.86 16.80 -20.24
N LEU A 432 -1.97 16.37 -19.00
CA LEU A 432 -3.25 16.24 -18.30
C LEU A 432 -3.69 17.59 -17.72
N GLN A 433 -4.98 17.75 -17.48
CA GLN A 433 -5.61 18.93 -16.87
C GLN A 433 -4.91 19.34 -15.56
N ASP A 434 -4.64 18.39 -14.68
CA ASP A 434 -3.87 18.61 -13.46
C ASP A 434 -2.40 18.31 -13.71
N THR A 435 -1.61 19.38 -13.90
CA THR A 435 -0.17 19.26 -14.12
C THR A 435 0.54 18.75 -12.87
N PHE A 436 1.08 17.54 -12.94
CA PHE A 436 1.84 16.94 -11.85
C PHE A 436 3.32 17.31 -11.91
N ILE A 437 3.82 17.90 -10.82
CA ILE A 437 5.24 18.22 -10.62
C ILE A 437 5.78 17.30 -9.51
N PHE A 438 6.84 16.55 -9.82
CA PHE A 438 7.52 15.68 -8.87
C PHE A 438 8.36 16.50 -7.89
N SER A 439 8.52 15.99 -6.67
CA SER A 439 9.50 16.55 -5.72
C SER A 439 10.90 16.43 -6.29
N GLY A 440 11.70 17.46 -6.15
CA GLY A 440 13.03 17.60 -6.73
C GLY A 440 13.24 19.00 -7.30
N THR A 441 14.18 19.19 -8.20
CA THR A 441 14.45 20.48 -8.82
C THR A 441 13.54 20.75 -10.03
N ILE A 442 13.45 22.00 -10.46
CA ILE A 442 12.79 22.37 -11.73
C ILE A 442 13.50 21.69 -12.90
N MET A 443 14.84 21.62 -12.86
CA MET A 443 15.64 20.94 -13.88
C MET A 443 15.25 19.47 -13.99
N ASP A 444 15.16 18.74 -12.87
CA ASP A 444 14.75 17.33 -12.84
C ASP A 444 13.36 17.13 -13.45
N ASN A 445 12.45 18.05 -13.16
CA ASN A 445 11.10 18.01 -13.68
C ASN A 445 11.03 18.24 -15.19
N ILE A 446 11.84 19.11 -15.75
CA ILE A 446 11.92 19.30 -17.20
C ILE A 446 12.55 18.08 -17.87
N LYS A 447 13.64 17.55 -17.31
CA LYS A 447 14.34 16.36 -17.82
C LYS A 447 13.59 15.05 -17.63
N TYR A 448 12.49 15.03 -16.88
CA TYR A 448 11.73 13.81 -16.59
C TYR A 448 11.31 13.03 -17.84
N SER A 449 11.05 13.72 -18.96
CA SER A 449 10.67 13.11 -20.24
C SER A 449 11.88 12.51 -21.00
N ARG A 450 13.09 12.99 -20.74
CA ARG A 450 14.33 12.54 -21.36
C ARG A 450 15.50 12.71 -20.40
N LEU A 451 15.76 11.66 -19.60
CA LEU A 451 16.73 11.70 -18.50
C LEU A 451 18.19 11.91 -18.94
N ASP A 452 18.52 11.54 -20.19
CA ASP A 452 19.82 11.70 -20.81
C ASP A 452 20.04 13.08 -21.46
N ALA A 453 19.03 13.96 -21.43
CA ALA A 453 19.16 15.31 -21.96
C ALA A 453 20.17 16.15 -21.17
N THR A 454 20.95 16.99 -21.87
CA THR A 454 21.85 17.93 -21.22
C THR A 454 21.06 19.09 -20.58
N ASP A 455 21.70 19.80 -19.64
CA ASP A 455 21.08 20.98 -19.00
C ASP A 455 20.78 22.07 -20.03
N GLU A 456 21.66 22.24 -21.04
CA GLU A 456 21.50 23.20 -22.12
C GLU A 456 20.25 22.89 -22.96
N GLN A 457 19.99 21.60 -23.24
CA GLN A 457 18.78 21.18 -23.97
C GLN A 457 17.51 21.47 -23.17
N ALA A 458 17.53 21.21 -21.86
CA ALA A 458 16.41 21.52 -20.97
C ALA A 458 16.16 23.04 -20.88
N ILE A 459 17.24 23.85 -20.79
CA ILE A 459 17.16 25.32 -20.80
C ILE A 459 16.64 25.83 -22.15
N MET A 460 17.08 25.26 -23.27
CA MET A 460 16.55 25.63 -24.60
C MET A 460 15.06 25.32 -24.72
N ALA A 461 14.61 24.17 -24.23
CA ALA A 461 13.20 23.82 -24.21
C ALA A 461 12.40 24.81 -23.34
N ALA A 462 12.90 25.16 -22.16
CA ALA A 462 12.26 26.14 -21.26
C ALA A 462 12.22 27.56 -21.89
N LYS A 463 13.26 27.98 -22.59
CA LYS A 463 13.25 29.26 -23.34
C LYS A 463 12.22 29.27 -24.44
N ALA A 464 12.10 28.18 -25.19
CA ALA A 464 11.18 28.06 -26.30
C ALA A 464 9.71 28.19 -25.87
N VAL A 465 9.36 27.68 -24.68
CA VAL A 465 8.00 27.78 -24.12
C VAL A 465 7.82 28.91 -23.12
N LYS A 466 8.75 29.90 -23.08
CA LYS A 466 8.68 31.06 -22.19
C LYS A 466 8.71 30.74 -20.67
N ALA A 467 9.19 29.54 -20.31
CA ALA A 467 9.39 29.18 -18.90
C ALA A 467 10.66 29.77 -18.30
N HIS A 468 11.66 30.05 -19.10
CA HIS A 468 12.99 30.49 -18.64
C HIS A 468 12.95 31.74 -17.78
N GLU A 469 12.19 32.77 -18.17
CA GLU A 469 12.17 34.07 -17.49
C GLU A 469 11.70 33.96 -16.04
N PHE A 470 10.62 33.19 -15.78
CA PHE A 470 10.18 33.01 -14.39
C PHE A 470 11.14 32.12 -13.60
N ILE A 471 11.75 31.10 -14.25
CA ILE A 471 12.68 30.19 -13.57
C ILE A 471 13.91 30.91 -13.07
N ILE A 472 14.55 31.76 -13.91
CA ILE A 472 15.71 32.54 -13.49
C ILE A 472 15.37 33.63 -12.47
N GLY A 473 14.12 34.05 -12.37
CA GLY A 473 13.62 34.97 -11.34
C GLY A 473 13.48 34.32 -9.96
N LEU A 474 13.57 32.98 -9.86
CA LEU A 474 13.60 32.27 -8.59
C LEU A 474 15.02 32.29 -7.99
N LYS A 475 15.11 32.20 -6.66
CA LYS A 475 16.37 32.31 -5.93
C LYS A 475 17.48 31.39 -6.44
N ASP A 476 17.13 30.13 -6.72
CA ASP A 476 18.08 29.09 -7.14
C ASP A 476 17.89 28.69 -8.62
N GLY A 477 17.13 29.50 -9.40
CA GLY A 477 16.88 29.26 -10.81
C GLY A 477 16.35 27.84 -11.10
N TYR A 478 16.99 27.15 -12.03
CA TYR A 478 16.62 25.77 -12.38
C TYR A 478 16.86 24.75 -11.27
N GLN A 479 17.72 25.07 -10.28
CA GLN A 479 17.99 24.22 -9.13
C GLN A 479 17.00 24.47 -7.96
N THR A 480 16.00 25.33 -8.18
CA THR A 480 14.96 25.57 -7.19
C THR A 480 14.23 24.26 -6.90
N GLU A 481 14.25 23.87 -5.62
CA GLU A 481 13.50 22.70 -5.14
C GLU A 481 12.00 23.00 -5.12
N VAL A 482 11.24 22.14 -5.74
CA VAL A 482 9.77 22.17 -5.72
C VAL A 482 9.26 21.06 -4.80
N ASN A 483 8.36 21.46 -3.89
CA ASN A 483 7.73 20.53 -2.97
C ASN A 483 6.73 19.64 -3.70
N GLU A 484 6.12 18.72 -2.94
CA GLU A 484 5.08 17.83 -3.44
C GLU A 484 4.03 18.60 -4.26
N ARG A 485 3.77 18.11 -5.47
CA ARG A 485 2.87 18.70 -6.47
C ARG A 485 3.20 20.13 -6.89
N GLY A 486 4.41 20.60 -6.64
CA GLY A 486 4.80 21.97 -6.99
C GLY A 486 3.99 23.04 -6.25
N SER A 487 3.65 22.82 -4.98
CA SER A 487 2.77 23.67 -4.18
C SER A 487 3.26 25.14 -4.02
N ARG A 488 4.54 25.39 -4.26
CA ARG A 488 5.15 26.75 -4.26
C ARG A 488 5.03 27.48 -5.59
N LEU A 489 4.63 26.79 -6.65
CA LEU A 489 4.50 27.36 -8.00
C LEU A 489 3.03 27.71 -8.29
N SER A 490 2.81 28.79 -9.05
CA SER A 490 1.48 29.09 -9.56
C SER A 490 1.01 28.01 -10.57
N VAL A 491 -0.29 27.94 -10.84
CA VAL A 491 -0.84 27.00 -11.84
C VAL A 491 -0.18 27.18 -13.19
N GLY A 492 -0.03 28.43 -13.65
CA GLY A 492 0.59 28.75 -14.94
C GLY A 492 2.09 28.38 -14.98
N GLN A 493 2.83 28.60 -13.86
CA GLN A 493 4.24 28.20 -13.79
C GLN A 493 4.40 26.67 -13.89
N ARG A 494 3.53 25.90 -13.23
CA ARG A 494 3.53 24.43 -13.37
C ARG A 494 3.25 24.00 -14.81
N GLN A 495 2.32 24.68 -15.49
CA GLN A 495 2.03 24.39 -16.90
C GLN A 495 3.22 24.71 -17.81
N LEU A 496 3.89 25.85 -17.63
CA LEU A 496 5.09 26.18 -18.40
C LEU A 496 6.22 25.16 -18.22
N ILE A 497 6.41 24.63 -17.00
CA ILE A 497 7.36 23.53 -16.77
C ILE A 497 6.93 22.27 -17.51
N SER A 498 5.64 21.95 -17.51
CA SER A 498 5.11 20.80 -18.26
C SER A 498 5.24 20.98 -19.77
N PHE A 499 5.07 22.20 -20.29
CA PHE A 499 5.35 22.51 -21.70
C PHE A 499 6.82 22.28 -22.04
N ALA A 500 7.75 22.72 -21.18
CA ALA A 500 9.19 22.48 -21.36
C ALA A 500 9.51 20.98 -21.35
N ARG A 501 8.90 20.22 -20.41
CA ARG A 501 8.99 18.76 -20.34
C ARG A 501 8.52 18.09 -21.65
N ALA A 502 7.34 18.49 -22.14
CA ALA A 502 6.78 17.94 -23.36
C ALA A 502 7.60 18.31 -24.61
N LEU A 503 8.11 19.54 -24.67
CA LEU A 503 8.95 19.99 -25.79
C LEU A 503 10.29 19.25 -25.84
N LEU A 504 10.89 18.99 -24.67
CA LEU A 504 12.16 18.27 -24.55
C LEU A 504 12.05 16.81 -25.03
N ALA A 505 10.86 16.20 -24.85
CA ALA A 505 10.57 14.86 -25.37
C ALA A 505 10.50 14.81 -26.90
N ASP A 506 10.27 15.94 -27.57
CA ASP A 506 10.08 16.09 -29.03
C ASP A 506 9.07 15.08 -29.62
N PRO A 507 7.83 15.03 -29.11
CA PRO A 507 6.82 14.07 -29.54
C PRO A 507 6.31 14.41 -30.96
N ARG A 508 5.86 13.39 -31.70
CA ARG A 508 5.16 13.56 -32.99
C ARG A 508 3.65 13.79 -32.81
N ILE A 509 3.09 13.17 -31.80
CA ILE A 509 1.69 13.37 -31.41
C ILE A 509 1.65 14.06 -30.04
N LEU A 510 0.87 15.11 -29.94
CA LEU A 510 0.69 15.89 -28.73
C LEU A 510 -0.76 15.85 -28.26
N ILE A 511 -0.98 15.57 -27.01
CA ILE A 511 -2.30 15.54 -26.36
C ILE A 511 -2.29 16.56 -25.23
N LEU A 512 -3.26 17.49 -25.28
CA LEU A 512 -3.39 18.57 -24.32
C LEU A 512 -4.82 18.57 -23.76
N ASP A 513 -4.93 18.50 -22.44
CA ASP A 513 -6.19 18.74 -21.73
C ASP A 513 -6.11 20.13 -21.07
N GLU A 514 -6.76 21.11 -21.73
CA GLU A 514 -6.65 22.53 -21.37
C GLU A 514 -7.82 22.95 -20.45
N ALA A 515 -7.62 22.86 -19.15
CA ALA A 515 -8.56 23.43 -18.20
C ALA A 515 -7.84 24.34 -17.20
N THR A 516 -7.77 25.63 -17.49
CA THR A 516 -7.25 26.61 -16.52
C THR A 516 -8.11 27.85 -16.46
N SER A 517 -8.80 28.02 -15.35
CA SER A 517 -9.37 29.28 -14.88
C SER A 517 -8.40 29.91 -13.87
N SER A 518 -8.24 31.24 -13.92
CA SER A 518 -7.52 32.05 -12.89
C SER A 518 -5.99 32.06 -13.01
N ILE A 519 -5.48 32.50 -14.16
CA ILE A 519 -4.06 32.82 -14.38
C ILE A 519 -3.93 34.31 -14.60
N ASP A 520 -2.86 34.91 -14.09
CA ASP A 520 -2.55 36.32 -14.36
C ASP A 520 -2.24 36.56 -15.84
N THR A 521 -2.56 37.72 -16.37
CA THR A 521 -2.47 38.08 -17.80
C THR A 521 -1.06 37.87 -18.38
N LYS A 522 -0.01 38.16 -17.61
CA LYS A 522 1.38 38.00 -18.06
C LYS A 522 1.73 36.52 -18.27
N THR A 523 1.36 35.67 -17.33
CA THR A 523 1.58 34.23 -17.43
C THR A 523 0.70 33.61 -18.52
N GLU A 524 -0.50 34.13 -18.73
CA GLU A 524 -1.39 33.69 -19.80
C GLU A 524 -0.82 33.94 -21.19
N LEU A 525 -0.26 35.12 -21.45
CA LEU A 525 0.45 35.42 -22.70
C LEU A 525 1.62 34.48 -22.94
N ALA A 526 2.44 34.25 -21.89
CA ALA A 526 3.56 33.30 -21.96
C ALA A 526 3.09 31.88 -22.26
N LEU A 527 1.96 31.46 -21.71
CA LEU A 527 1.35 30.15 -21.99
C LEU A 527 0.86 30.04 -23.43
N GLN A 528 0.21 31.10 -23.98
CA GLN A 528 -0.23 31.09 -25.35
C GLN A 528 0.95 30.98 -26.33
N GLU A 529 1.98 31.83 -26.17
CA GLU A 529 3.19 31.76 -27.01
C GLU A 529 3.92 30.39 -26.86
N GLY A 530 3.99 29.87 -25.65
CA GLY A 530 4.55 28.54 -25.36
C GLY A 530 3.76 27.43 -26.03
N LEU A 531 2.45 27.49 -26.00
CA LEU A 531 1.54 26.54 -26.65
C LEU A 531 1.71 26.55 -28.17
N GLU A 532 1.73 27.72 -28.80
CA GLU A 532 1.93 27.84 -30.26
C GLU A 532 3.24 27.21 -30.71
N ARG A 533 4.33 27.41 -29.93
CA ARG A 533 5.61 26.78 -30.18
C ARG A 533 5.55 25.25 -30.02
N LEU A 534 4.83 24.78 -29.01
CA LEU A 534 4.68 23.36 -28.72
C LEU A 534 3.88 22.64 -29.83
N LEU A 535 2.86 23.28 -30.40
CA LEU A 535 1.99 22.72 -31.45
C LEU A 535 2.69 22.65 -32.83
N LYS A 536 3.64 23.51 -33.09
CA LYS A 536 4.24 23.67 -34.42
C LYS A 536 4.89 22.39 -34.94
N GLY A 537 4.40 21.88 -36.09
CA GLY A 537 4.95 20.70 -36.77
C GLY A 537 4.57 19.36 -36.13
N ARG A 538 3.58 19.33 -35.24
CA ARG A 538 3.10 18.14 -34.56
C ARG A 538 1.61 17.90 -34.81
N THR A 539 1.22 16.64 -34.85
CA THR A 539 -0.21 16.31 -34.82
C THR A 539 -0.72 16.48 -33.38
N SER A 540 -1.68 17.36 -33.19
CA SER A 540 -2.08 17.75 -31.84
C SER A 540 -3.58 17.56 -31.61
N PHE A 541 -3.94 17.01 -30.45
CA PHE A 541 -5.30 16.90 -29.96
C PHE A 541 -5.44 17.74 -28.70
N ILE A 542 -6.35 18.70 -28.73
CA ILE A 542 -6.56 19.66 -27.64
C ILE A 542 -8.01 19.57 -27.17
N ILE A 543 -8.22 19.23 -25.91
CA ILE A 543 -9.51 19.40 -25.24
C ILE A 543 -9.62 20.89 -24.92
N ALA A 544 -10.25 21.63 -25.80
CA ALA A 544 -10.20 23.09 -25.76
C ALA A 544 -11.31 23.65 -24.87
N HIS A 545 -10.91 24.51 -23.94
CA HIS A 545 -11.77 25.30 -23.08
C HIS A 545 -11.59 26.82 -23.34
N ARG A 546 -10.60 27.21 -24.15
CA ARG A 546 -10.30 28.60 -24.48
C ARG A 546 -10.66 28.89 -25.94
N LEU A 547 -11.28 30.03 -26.15
CA LEU A 547 -11.70 30.45 -27.49
C LEU A 547 -10.53 30.64 -28.47
N SER A 548 -9.40 31.18 -27.99
CA SER A 548 -8.17 31.36 -28.78
C SER A 548 -7.64 30.04 -29.34
N THR A 549 -7.63 29.01 -28.51
CA THR A 549 -7.18 27.67 -28.89
C THR A 549 -8.12 27.02 -29.90
N ILE A 550 -9.43 27.22 -29.74
CA ILE A 550 -10.45 26.70 -30.66
C ILE A 550 -10.32 27.38 -32.05
N LYS A 551 -10.18 28.72 -32.07
CA LYS A 551 -10.07 29.48 -33.31
C LYS A 551 -8.82 29.15 -34.14
N ASN A 552 -7.70 28.89 -33.47
CA ASN A 552 -6.40 28.60 -34.09
C ASN A 552 -6.23 27.14 -34.49
N ALA A 553 -7.17 26.25 -34.16
CA ALA A 553 -7.12 24.85 -34.56
C ALA A 553 -7.33 24.65 -36.06
N SER A 554 -6.60 23.71 -36.67
CA SER A 554 -6.77 23.35 -38.08
C SER A 554 -8.18 22.81 -38.35
N ARG A 555 -8.72 22.08 -37.38
CA ARG A 555 -10.07 21.51 -37.44
C ARG A 555 -10.64 21.35 -36.04
N ILE A 556 -11.93 21.62 -35.91
CA ILE A 556 -12.72 21.43 -34.71
C ILE A 556 -13.56 20.17 -34.89
N MET A 557 -13.59 19.31 -33.86
CA MET A 557 -14.51 18.18 -33.76
C MET A 557 -15.45 18.41 -32.59
N TYR A 558 -16.74 18.55 -32.86
CA TYR A 558 -17.79 18.67 -31.88
C TYR A 558 -18.29 17.28 -31.51
N ILE A 559 -18.08 16.89 -30.23
CA ILE A 559 -18.46 15.59 -29.69
C ILE A 559 -19.68 15.78 -28.80
N ASP A 560 -20.71 14.96 -29.03
CA ASP A 560 -21.89 14.89 -28.18
C ASP A 560 -22.42 13.47 -28.16
N ASP A 561 -22.85 13.02 -26.98
CA ASP A 561 -23.33 11.65 -26.73
C ASP A 561 -22.43 10.56 -27.35
N GLY A 562 -21.12 10.74 -27.19
CA GLY A 562 -20.11 9.78 -27.65
C GLY A 562 -19.93 9.69 -29.17
N ARG A 563 -20.42 10.65 -29.94
CA ARG A 563 -20.30 10.71 -31.39
C ARG A 563 -19.73 12.03 -31.86
N ILE A 564 -19.04 12.04 -33.00
CA ILE A 564 -18.64 13.28 -33.68
C ILE A 564 -19.85 13.76 -34.50
N ILE A 565 -20.49 14.83 -34.02
CA ILE A 565 -21.69 15.38 -34.65
C ILE A 565 -21.31 16.34 -35.77
N GLU A 566 -20.27 17.14 -35.56
CA GLU A 566 -19.81 18.15 -36.55
C GLU A 566 -18.30 18.20 -36.57
N GLN A 567 -17.72 18.46 -37.73
CA GLN A 567 -16.30 18.73 -37.89
C GLN A 567 -16.06 19.74 -39.02
N GLY A 568 -15.10 20.62 -38.84
CA GLY A 568 -14.72 21.63 -39.80
C GLY A 568 -13.88 22.73 -39.17
N THR A 569 -13.56 23.77 -39.95
CA THR A 569 -12.90 24.98 -39.43
C THR A 569 -13.88 25.82 -38.60
N HIS A 570 -13.33 26.72 -37.77
CA HIS A 570 -14.14 27.65 -36.98
C HIS A 570 -15.18 28.41 -37.82
N GLU A 571 -14.76 28.96 -38.98
CA GLU A 571 -15.62 29.74 -39.85
C GLU A 571 -16.71 28.88 -40.50
N GLU A 572 -16.37 27.66 -40.95
CA GLU A 572 -17.34 26.73 -41.56
C GLU A 572 -18.43 26.35 -40.56
N LEU A 573 -18.03 25.98 -39.35
CA LEU A 573 -18.99 25.55 -38.34
C LEU A 573 -19.88 26.68 -37.82
N LEU A 574 -19.38 27.93 -37.79
CA LEU A 574 -20.22 29.10 -37.49
C LEU A 574 -21.24 29.38 -38.57
N LYS A 575 -20.88 29.25 -39.88
CA LYS A 575 -21.79 29.42 -41.01
C LYS A 575 -22.91 28.37 -41.01
N ASN A 576 -22.60 27.15 -40.61
CA ASN A 576 -23.56 26.04 -40.57
C ASN A 576 -24.62 26.19 -39.47
N LYS A 577 -24.41 27.06 -38.47
CA LYS A 577 -25.32 27.32 -37.34
C LYS A 577 -25.80 26.06 -36.63
N GLY A 578 -24.93 25.06 -36.55
CA GLY A 578 -25.19 23.76 -35.91
C GLY A 578 -24.99 23.76 -34.41
N ALA A 579 -24.58 22.59 -33.87
CA ALA A 579 -24.34 22.38 -32.44
C ALA A 579 -23.13 23.19 -31.94
N TYR A 580 -22.06 23.28 -32.74
CA TYR A 580 -20.91 24.12 -32.41
C TYR A 580 -21.28 25.60 -32.32
N TRP A 581 -22.10 26.13 -33.25
CA TRP A 581 -22.55 27.51 -33.21
C TRP A 581 -23.35 27.82 -31.93
N LYS A 582 -24.22 26.89 -31.51
CA LYS A 582 -24.98 27.03 -30.25
C LYS A 582 -24.04 27.10 -29.04
N LEU A 583 -23.04 26.23 -29.01
CA LEU A 583 -22.02 26.24 -27.94
C LEU A 583 -21.26 27.56 -27.92
N TYR A 584 -20.79 28.00 -29.10
CA TYR A 584 -20.04 29.24 -29.25
C TYR A 584 -20.85 30.45 -28.78
N THR A 585 -22.10 30.56 -29.23
CA THR A 585 -23.00 31.68 -28.90
C THR A 585 -23.28 31.70 -27.37
N ALA A 586 -23.50 30.55 -26.77
CA ALA A 586 -23.80 30.45 -25.36
C ALA A 586 -22.60 30.78 -24.44
N GLN A 587 -21.38 30.46 -24.87
CA GLN A 587 -20.18 30.57 -24.00
C GLN A 587 -19.30 31.79 -24.31
N TYR A 588 -19.23 32.24 -25.58
CA TYR A 588 -18.18 33.14 -26.04
C TYR A 588 -18.67 34.43 -26.69
N GLN A 589 -19.89 34.48 -27.20
CA GLN A 589 -20.39 35.68 -27.89
C GLN A 589 -20.49 36.89 -26.95
N LEU A 590 -20.73 36.67 -25.66
CA LEU A 590 -20.74 37.71 -24.63
C LEU A 590 -19.33 38.23 -24.30
N LEU A 591 -18.29 37.45 -24.52
CA LEU A 591 -16.89 37.81 -24.24
C LEU A 591 -16.25 38.62 -25.38
N GLU A 592 -16.74 38.51 -26.64
CA GLU A 592 -16.27 39.31 -27.77
C GLU A 592 -16.94 40.71 -27.84
N ALA A 593 -18.03 40.91 -27.12
CA ALA A 593 -18.74 42.17 -27.05
C ALA A 593 -18.22 43.15 -25.97
N ILE A 594 -17.27 42.69 -25.11
CA ILE A 594 -16.57 43.47 -24.11
C ILE A 594 -15.14 43.78 -24.55
#